data_1bb6e097ff375b1f435c79c214d4ce87
#
_entry.id   1bb6e097ff375b1f435c79c214d4ce87
#
_cell.length_a   1.000
_cell.length_b   1.000
_cell.length_c   1.000
_cell.angle_alpha   90.00
_cell.angle_beta   90.00
_cell.angle_gamma   90.00
#
_symmetry.space_group_name_H-M   'P 1'
#
loop_
_entity.id
_entity.type
_entity.pdbx_description
1 polymer ?
#
loop_
_entity_poly.entity_id
_entity_poly.type
_entity_poly.pdbx_seq_one_letter_code
_entity_poly.pdbx_strand_id
1 'polypeptide(L)'
;MTGAVLTLFTDVKLPWRLSLDSEGHLLVADGGNDRILLLNSQLELQRVLIENNSQVEMRSPRRLYCDEHASKLYVIHDSYDSSDVVSLFNVR
;
A
#
# COMPACT_ATOMS: atom_id res chain seq x y z
N MET A 1 0.46 28.37 4.07
CA MET A 1 1.30 27.15 4.20
C MET A 1 2.75 27.57 4.33
N THR A 2 3.45 27.06 5.31
CA THR A 2 4.86 27.42 5.56
C THR A 2 5.85 26.46 4.90
N GLY A 3 5.42 25.29 4.44
CA GLY A 3 6.30 24.26 3.92
C GLY A 3 7.07 23.46 4.97
N ALA A 4 6.77 23.68 6.26
CA ALA A 4 7.43 22.90 7.32
C ALA A 4 6.98 21.45 7.29
N VAL A 5 7.93 20.52 7.47
CA VAL A 5 7.63 19.10 7.60
C VAL A 5 7.12 18.84 9.01
N LEU A 6 5.92 18.21 9.12
CA LEU A 6 5.34 17.87 10.41
C LEU A 6 5.84 16.53 10.91
N THR A 7 5.94 15.54 10.02
CA THR A 7 6.42 14.21 10.36
C THR A 7 6.89 13.47 9.11
N LEU A 8 7.67 12.41 9.32
CA LEU A 8 8.21 11.58 8.25
C LEU A 8 8.01 10.11 8.57
N PHE A 9 7.78 9.31 7.53
CA PHE A 9 7.89 7.86 7.60
C PHE A 9 8.94 7.42 6.58
N THR A 10 10.03 6.81 7.02
CA THR A 10 11.18 6.53 6.18
C THR A 10 11.40 5.05 5.87
N ASP A 11 10.64 4.14 6.53
CA ASP A 11 10.77 2.71 6.28
C ASP A 11 10.00 2.27 5.03
N VAL A 12 10.33 2.91 3.92
CA VAL A 12 9.77 2.64 2.59
C VAL A 12 10.87 2.65 1.55
N LYS A 13 10.63 1.94 0.45
CA LYS A 13 11.54 1.92 -0.69
C LYS A 13 10.71 1.97 -1.96
N LEU A 14 10.96 2.98 -2.80
CA LEU A 14 10.19 3.19 -4.02
C LEU A 14 8.68 3.18 -3.75
N PRO A 15 8.18 4.07 -2.90
CA PRO A 15 6.74 4.16 -2.65
C PRO A 15 6.07 4.78 -3.87
N TRP A 16 5.35 3.97 -4.64
CA TRP A 16 4.76 4.40 -5.90
C TRP A 16 3.45 5.16 -5.75
N ARG A 17 2.63 4.76 -4.78
CA ARG A 17 1.29 5.33 -4.62
C ARG A 17 0.88 5.39 -3.17
N LEU A 18 0.06 6.40 -2.90
CA LEU A 18 -0.61 6.60 -1.63
C LEU A 18 -2.12 6.65 -1.89
N SER A 19 -2.89 6.13 -0.97
CA SER A 19 -4.35 6.21 -1.01
C SER A 19 -4.86 6.47 0.39
N LEU A 20 -5.77 7.42 0.52
CA LEU A 20 -6.37 7.79 1.81
C LEU A 20 -7.72 7.10 1.94
N ASP A 21 -8.02 6.50 3.09
CA ASP A 21 -9.34 5.98 3.37
C ASP A 21 -10.20 7.04 4.09
N SER A 22 -11.47 6.71 4.33
CA SER A 22 -12.41 7.65 4.95
C SER A 22 -12.15 7.85 6.44
N GLU A 23 -11.35 6.99 7.06
CA GLU A 23 -11.02 7.06 8.49
C GLU A 23 -9.69 7.78 8.74
N GLY A 24 -9.08 8.33 7.70
CA GLY A 24 -7.82 9.03 7.82
C GLY A 24 -6.59 8.13 7.81
N HIS A 25 -6.74 6.85 7.45
CA HIS A 25 -5.61 5.97 7.27
C HIS A 25 -5.01 6.15 5.88
N LEU A 26 -3.72 5.94 5.77
CA LEU A 26 -2.99 6.04 4.54
C LEU A 26 -2.49 4.66 4.12
N LEU A 27 -2.85 4.27 2.90
CA LEU A 27 -2.36 3.03 2.29
C LEU A 27 -1.16 3.38 1.43
N VAL A 28 -0.07 2.65 1.57
CA VAL A 28 1.17 2.91 0.84
C VAL A 28 1.57 1.68 0.04
N ALA A 29 1.70 1.86 -1.27
CA ALA A 29 2.28 0.84 -2.14
C ALA A 29 3.80 0.94 -2.05
N ASP A 30 4.41 0.17 -1.15
CA ASP A 30 5.84 0.15 -0.90
C ASP A 30 6.51 -0.81 -1.88
N GLY A 31 6.66 -0.33 -3.13
CA GLY A 31 7.02 -1.15 -4.27
C GLY A 31 8.37 -1.82 -4.16
N GLY A 32 9.37 -1.13 -3.61
CA GLY A 32 10.72 -1.67 -3.48
C GLY A 32 10.84 -2.74 -2.38
N ASN A 33 9.85 -2.81 -1.48
CA ASN A 33 9.80 -3.82 -0.42
C ASN A 33 8.67 -4.83 -0.64
N ASP A 34 8.02 -4.79 -1.79
CA ASP A 34 7.00 -5.78 -2.19
C ASP A 34 5.88 -5.92 -1.15
N ARG A 35 5.34 -4.79 -0.69
CA ARG A 35 4.31 -4.80 0.36
C ARG A 35 3.39 -3.59 0.28
N ILE A 36 2.24 -3.71 0.93
CA ILE A 36 1.27 -2.63 1.13
C ILE A 36 1.21 -2.33 2.62
N LEU A 37 1.40 -1.07 2.99
CA LEU A 37 1.39 -0.61 4.38
C LEU A 37 0.12 0.15 4.70
N LEU A 38 -0.28 0.09 5.97
CA LEU A 38 -1.33 0.94 6.53
C LEU A 38 -0.70 1.84 7.59
N LEU A 39 -0.78 3.15 7.37
CA LEU A 39 -0.31 4.16 8.31
C LEU A 39 -1.51 4.95 8.84
N ASN A 40 -1.37 5.54 10.02
CA ASN A 40 -2.36 6.48 10.51
C ASN A 40 -2.06 7.89 9.98
N SER A 41 -2.89 8.86 10.35
CA SER A 41 -2.77 10.25 9.88
C SER A 41 -1.49 10.96 10.36
N GLN A 42 -0.80 10.38 11.33
CA GLN A 42 0.47 10.90 11.84
C GLN A 42 1.66 10.13 11.28
N LEU A 43 1.44 9.32 10.25
CA LEU A 43 2.42 8.50 9.55
C LEU A 43 3.06 7.42 10.44
N GLU A 44 2.32 6.94 11.42
CA GLU A 44 2.75 5.81 12.22
C GLU A 44 2.26 4.52 11.59
N LEU A 45 3.15 3.54 11.47
CA LEU A 45 2.81 2.24 10.90
C LEU A 45 1.82 1.52 11.81
N GLN A 46 0.65 1.20 11.26
CA GLN A 46 -0.36 0.42 11.97
C GLN A 46 -0.17 -1.07 11.71
N ARG A 47 0.06 -1.43 10.45
CA ARG A 47 0.39 -2.81 10.09
C ARG A 47 0.85 -2.90 8.64
N VAL A 48 1.50 -4.00 8.31
CA VAL A 48 1.73 -4.41 6.94
C VAL A 48 0.48 -5.17 6.50
N LEU A 49 -0.29 -4.59 5.59
CA LEU A 49 -1.56 -5.19 5.14
C LEU A 49 -1.32 -6.45 4.32
N ILE A 50 -0.41 -6.37 3.38
CA ILE A 50 -0.12 -7.44 2.43
C ILE A 50 1.36 -7.39 2.14
N GLU A 51 2.02 -8.55 2.11
CA GLU A 51 3.40 -8.63 1.68
C GLU A 51 3.63 -9.87 0.82
N ASN A 52 4.62 -9.77 -0.05
CA ASN A 52 4.99 -10.88 -0.93
C ASN A 52 5.58 -12.02 -0.11
N ASN A 53 5.04 -13.22 -0.30
CA ASN A 53 5.55 -14.41 0.37
C ASN A 53 5.18 -15.65 -0.46
N SER A 54 5.39 -16.85 0.10
CA SER A 54 5.12 -18.09 -0.62
C SER A 54 3.65 -18.35 -0.94
N GLN A 55 2.74 -17.64 -0.28
CA GLN A 55 1.29 -17.82 -0.44
C GLN A 55 0.62 -16.66 -1.13
N VAL A 56 1.21 -15.46 -1.06
CA VAL A 56 0.64 -14.23 -1.62
C VAL A 56 1.68 -13.58 -2.50
N GLU A 57 1.36 -13.42 -3.79
CA GLU A 57 2.23 -12.70 -4.70
C GLU A 57 1.93 -11.20 -4.64
N MET A 58 2.93 -10.40 -4.27
CA MET A 58 2.82 -8.95 -4.18
C MET A 58 4.16 -8.32 -4.57
N ARG A 59 4.52 -8.44 -5.86
CA ARG A 59 5.79 -7.91 -6.36
C ARG A 59 5.58 -6.51 -6.91
N SER A 60 6.41 -5.58 -6.47
CA SER A 60 6.42 -4.19 -6.97
C SER A 60 5.02 -3.60 -7.08
N PRO A 61 4.23 -3.52 -5.99
CA PRO A 61 2.92 -2.90 -6.05
C PRO A 61 3.05 -1.44 -6.46
N ARG A 62 2.26 -1.02 -7.46
CA ARG A 62 2.37 0.31 -8.05
C ARG A 62 1.13 1.16 -7.90
N ARG A 63 -0.04 0.55 -7.94
CA ARG A 63 -1.30 1.28 -7.87
C ARG A 63 -2.27 0.58 -6.94
N LEU A 64 -3.06 1.39 -6.25
CA LEU A 64 -4.03 0.92 -5.26
C LEU A 64 -5.39 1.54 -5.56
N TYR A 65 -6.45 0.79 -5.33
CA TYR A 65 -7.80 1.31 -5.23
C TYR A 65 -8.51 0.59 -4.09
N CYS A 66 -8.96 1.34 -3.10
CA CYS A 66 -9.68 0.78 -1.96
C CYS A 66 -11.19 1.02 -2.14
N ASP A 67 -11.95 -0.06 -2.22
CA ASP A 67 -13.40 0.00 -2.15
C ASP A 67 -13.81 -0.29 -0.71
N GLU A 68 -14.04 0.78 0.05
CA GLU A 68 -14.32 0.67 1.48
C GLU A 68 -15.67 0.04 1.75
N HIS A 69 -16.67 0.27 0.89
CA HIS A 69 -17.98 -0.34 1.01
C HIS A 69 -17.89 -1.86 0.99
N ALA A 70 -17.10 -2.39 0.08
CA ALA A 70 -16.94 -3.83 -0.11
C ALA A 70 -15.81 -4.41 0.74
N SER A 71 -15.04 -3.57 1.44
CA SER A 71 -13.82 -3.96 2.16
C SER A 71 -12.84 -4.70 1.25
N LYS A 72 -12.65 -4.16 0.04
CA LYS A 72 -11.80 -4.75 -0.99
C LYS A 72 -10.68 -3.79 -1.36
N LEU A 73 -9.52 -4.34 -1.64
CA LEU A 73 -8.37 -3.60 -2.14
C LEU A 73 -7.95 -4.20 -3.48
N TYR A 74 -7.92 -3.36 -4.51
CA TYR A 74 -7.41 -3.73 -5.83
C TYR A 74 -5.99 -3.21 -5.94
N VAL A 75 -5.06 -4.07 -6.35
CA VAL A 75 -3.65 -3.72 -6.45
C VAL A 75 -3.13 -4.10 -7.83
N ILE A 76 -2.49 -3.16 -8.49
CA ILE A 76 -1.71 -3.45 -9.70
C ILE A 76 -0.27 -3.70 -9.27
N HIS A 77 0.24 -4.88 -9.58
CA HIS A 77 1.59 -5.27 -9.23
C HIS A 77 2.16 -6.20 -10.31
N ASP A 78 3.45 -6.53 -10.19
CA ASP A 78 4.06 -7.49 -11.09
C ASP A 78 3.74 -8.91 -10.62
N SER A 79 3.61 -9.81 -11.59
CA SER A 79 3.52 -11.24 -11.33
C SER A 79 4.91 -11.85 -11.27
N TYR A 80 4.97 -13.13 -10.98
CA TYR A 80 6.21 -13.89 -10.88
C TYR A 80 7.03 -13.81 -12.18
N ASP A 81 6.37 -13.76 -13.33
CA ASP A 81 7.03 -13.68 -14.65
C ASP A 81 7.18 -12.24 -15.14
N SER A 82 7.04 -11.26 -14.27
CA SER A 82 7.16 -9.83 -14.54
C SER A 82 6.04 -9.25 -15.41
N SER A 83 4.91 -9.96 -15.56
CA SER A 83 3.71 -9.41 -16.18
C SER A 83 2.94 -8.58 -15.19
N ASP A 84 2.26 -7.52 -15.68
CA ASP A 84 1.36 -6.74 -14.85
C ASP A 84 0.09 -7.54 -14.57
N VAL A 85 -0.34 -7.54 -13.31
CA VAL A 85 -1.59 -8.18 -12.90
C VAL A 85 -2.36 -7.26 -11.98
N VAL A 86 -3.68 -7.48 -11.91
CA VAL A 86 -4.54 -6.84 -10.92
C VAL A 86 -5.01 -7.91 -9.97
N SER A 87 -4.72 -7.73 -8.70
CA SER A 87 -5.17 -8.65 -7.64
C SER A 87 -6.19 -7.97 -6.75
N LEU A 88 -7.08 -8.76 -6.20
CA LEU A 88 -8.15 -8.32 -5.32
C LEU A 88 -7.97 -8.98 -3.95
N PHE A 89 -7.94 -8.16 -2.92
CA PHE A 89 -7.75 -8.62 -1.55
C PHE A 89 -8.90 -8.17 -0.65
N ASN A 90 -9.21 -8.98 0.35
CA ASN A 90 -10.06 -8.57 1.47
C ASN A 90 -9.18 -7.84 2.47
N VAL A 91 -9.60 -6.65 2.93
CA VAL A 91 -8.81 -5.85 3.85
C VAL A 91 -9.45 -5.68 5.22
N ARG A 92 -10.51 -6.42 5.47
CA ARG A 92 -11.18 -6.44 6.78
C ARG A 92 -11.72 -7.81 7.10
#